data_1f8759c2bb42d0b4742fd0637238b8e3
#
_entry.id   1f8759c2bb42d0b4742fd0637238b8e3
#
_cell.length_a   1.000
_cell.length_b   1.000
_cell.length_c   1.000
_cell.angle_alpha   90.00
_cell.angle_beta   90.00
_cell.angle_gamma   90.00
#
_symmetry.space_group_name_H-M   'P 1'
#
loop_
_entity.id
_entity.type
_entity.pdbx_description
1 polymer ?
#
loop_
_entity_poly.entity_id
_entity_poly.type
_entity_poly.pdbx_seq_one_letter_code
_entity_poly.pdbx_strand_id
1 'polypeptide(L)'
;MYNSNLVEILSHSKKHVFYDRLSLKELKSDVEKYLQEIEKHLGKQELKVFAYPYGAYKKEGVFMLKLSGIDMQVYDIGINNFKNFNKNYIKRINIPCEMTGKEIIKEINSINYE
;
A
#
# COMPACT_ATOMS: atom_id res chain seq x y z
N MET A 1 19.55 1.54 -5.54
CA MET A 1 18.73 1.68 -4.32
C MET A 1 18.12 0.36 -3.85
N TYR A 2 17.40 -0.35 -4.70
CA TYR A 2 16.81 -1.65 -4.38
C TYR A 2 17.86 -2.71 -3.99
N ASN A 3 18.98 -2.77 -4.72
CA ASN A 3 20.03 -3.77 -4.49
C ASN A 3 20.84 -3.56 -3.19
N SER A 4 20.61 -2.46 -2.46
CA SER A 4 21.29 -2.19 -1.19
C SER A 4 20.71 -2.99 -0.01
N ASN A 5 19.59 -3.68 -0.18
CA ASN A 5 18.79 -4.34 0.87
C ASN A 5 18.19 -3.36 1.90
N LEU A 6 18.24 -2.05 1.62
CA LEU A 6 17.64 -1.02 2.47
C LEU A 6 16.29 -0.52 1.96
N VAL A 7 15.91 -0.90 0.73
CA VAL A 7 14.69 -0.43 0.08
C VAL A 7 13.93 -1.59 -0.52
N GLU A 8 12.62 -1.65 -0.25
CA GLU A 8 11.70 -2.56 -0.92
C GLU A 8 10.77 -1.77 -1.84
N ILE A 9 10.43 -2.36 -2.99
CA ILE A 9 9.51 -1.77 -3.96
C ILE A 9 8.17 -2.48 -3.84
N LEU A 10 7.13 -1.72 -3.54
CA LEU A 10 5.79 -2.24 -3.31
C LEU A 10 4.84 -1.80 -4.42
N SER A 11 3.70 -2.47 -4.52
CA SER A 11 2.75 -2.21 -5.59
C SER A 11 1.74 -1.10 -5.25
N HIS A 12 1.37 -0.31 -6.28
CA HIS A 12 0.45 0.82 -6.14
C HIS A 12 -0.40 1.02 -7.41
N SER A 13 -0.90 -0.07 -8.00
CA SER A 13 -1.65 -0.07 -9.25
C SER A 13 -0.79 0.27 -10.49
N LYS A 14 -1.11 -0.34 -11.60
CA LYS A 14 -0.44 -0.06 -12.89
C LYS A 14 -0.88 1.29 -13.47
N LYS A 15 -2.16 1.62 -13.37
CA LYS A 15 -2.75 2.81 -13.98
C LYS A 15 -3.01 3.95 -13.00
N HIS A 16 -2.73 3.76 -11.71
CA HIS A 16 -2.99 4.73 -10.64
C HIS A 16 -4.43 5.24 -10.67
N VAL A 17 -5.40 4.33 -10.67
CA VAL A 17 -6.83 4.63 -10.76
C VAL A 17 -7.55 4.43 -9.43
N PHE A 18 -8.77 4.95 -9.31
CA PHE A 18 -9.61 4.75 -8.14
C PHE A 18 -10.16 3.32 -8.10
N TYR A 19 -9.67 2.49 -7.19
CA TYR A 19 -10.04 1.08 -7.11
C TYR A 19 -11.47 0.82 -6.65
N ASP A 20 -12.10 1.78 -5.99
CA ASP A 20 -13.52 1.69 -5.63
C ASP A 20 -14.46 1.83 -6.83
N ARG A 21 -13.94 2.32 -7.98
CA ARG A 21 -14.70 2.50 -9.22
C ARG A 21 -14.51 1.40 -10.24
N LEU A 22 -13.59 0.48 -9.99
CA LEU A 22 -13.32 -0.64 -10.90
C LEU A 22 -14.23 -1.84 -10.59
N SER A 23 -14.60 -2.59 -11.63
CA SER A 23 -15.20 -3.91 -11.43
C SER A 23 -14.16 -4.87 -10.84
N LEU A 24 -14.61 -5.97 -10.24
CA LEU A 24 -13.69 -6.97 -9.68
C LEU A 24 -12.74 -7.54 -10.73
N LYS A 25 -13.25 -7.72 -11.95
CA LYS A 25 -12.44 -8.21 -13.07
C LYS A 25 -11.34 -7.23 -13.47
N GLU A 26 -11.69 -5.94 -13.58
CA GLU A 26 -10.73 -4.87 -13.90
C GLU A 26 -9.69 -4.71 -12.80
N LEU A 27 -10.11 -4.75 -11.56
CA LEU A 27 -9.25 -4.65 -10.39
C LEU A 27 -8.24 -5.79 -10.36
N LYS A 28 -8.70 -7.02 -10.52
CA LYS A 28 -7.84 -8.21 -10.58
C LYS A 28 -6.82 -8.10 -11.71
N SER A 29 -7.27 -7.69 -12.90
CA SER A 29 -6.40 -7.51 -14.06
C SER A 29 -5.32 -6.45 -13.81
N ASP A 30 -5.67 -5.30 -13.22
CA ASP A 30 -4.72 -4.23 -12.93
C ASP A 30 -3.65 -4.68 -11.92
N VAL A 31 -4.06 -5.34 -10.85
CA VAL A 31 -3.15 -5.84 -9.81
C VAL A 31 -2.21 -6.90 -10.38
N GLU A 32 -2.74 -7.87 -11.10
CA GLU A 32 -1.93 -8.95 -11.67
C GLU A 32 -0.90 -8.43 -12.67
N LYS A 33 -1.28 -7.49 -13.51
CA LYS A 33 -0.34 -6.86 -14.47
C LYS A 33 0.76 -6.11 -13.75
N TYR A 34 0.44 -5.39 -12.69
CA TYR A 34 1.43 -4.65 -11.92
C TYR A 34 2.40 -5.57 -11.19
N LEU A 35 1.90 -6.65 -10.59
CA LEU A 35 2.73 -7.64 -9.93
C LEU A 35 3.68 -8.34 -10.93
N GLN A 36 3.19 -8.65 -12.13
CA GLN A 36 4.01 -9.22 -13.19
C GLN A 36 5.11 -8.26 -13.63
N GLU A 37 4.83 -6.97 -13.76
CA GLU A 37 5.81 -5.96 -14.10
C GLU A 37 6.91 -5.84 -13.04
N ILE A 38 6.53 -5.82 -11.77
CA ILE A 38 7.50 -5.79 -10.66
C ILE A 38 8.38 -7.03 -10.69
N GLU A 39 7.80 -8.21 -10.82
CA GLU A 39 8.54 -9.48 -10.85
C GLU A 39 9.48 -9.55 -12.05
N LYS A 40 9.06 -9.05 -13.21
CA LYS A 40 9.87 -9.00 -14.42
C LYS A 40 11.12 -8.15 -14.26
N HIS A 41 11.00 -7.00 -13.57
CA HIS A 41 12.11 -6.04 -13.45
C HIS A 41 12.95 -6.23 -12.19
N LEU A 42 12.39 -6.72 -11.10
CA LEU A 42 13.03 -6.80 -9.78
C LEU A 42 13.16 -8.23 -9.25
N GLY A 43 12.60 -9.21 -9.94
CA GLY A 43 12.57 -10.59 -9.48
C GLY A 43 11.42 -10.87 -8.52
N LYS A 44 11.37 -12.10 -7.99
CA LYS A 44 10.31 -12.54 -7.10
C LYS A 44 10.33 -11.78 -5.78
N GLN A 45 9.19 -11.23 -5.38
CA GLN A 45 9.02 -10.51 -4.11
C GLN A 45 8.60 -11.47 -3.00
N GLU A 46 9.30 -11.40 -1.85
CA GLU A 46 8.96 -12.23 -0.67
C GLU A 46 7.67 -11.73 -0.01
N LEU A 47 7.52 -10.42 0.08
CA LEU A 47 6.35 -9.78 0.67
C LEU A 47 5.63 -8.93 -0.38
N LYS A 48 4.36 -9.21 -0.60
CA LYS A 48 3.53 -8.47 -1.56
C LYS A 48 2.60 -7.52 -0.82
N VAL A 49 2.89 -6.22 -0.90
CA VAL A 49 2.10 -5.16 -0.27
C VAL A 49 1.51 -4.28 -1.35
N PHE A 50 0.24 -3.93 -1.21
CA PHE A 50 -0.46 -3.06 -2.14
C PHE A 50 -0.96 -1.80 -1.42
N ALA A 51 -0.67 -0.63 -1.99
CA ALA A 51 -1.20 0.64 -1.53
C ALA A 51 -2.26 1.13 -2.52
N TYR A 52 -3.46 1.43 -2.04
CA TYR A 52 -4.55 1.91 -2.88
C TYR A 52 -4.30 3.34 -3.33
N PRO A 53 -4.32 3.62 -4.66
CA PRO A 53 -4.29 5.00 -5.14
C PRO A 53 -5.44 5.81 -4.54
N TYR A 54 -5.14 7.00 -4.05
CA TYR A 54 -6.11 7.89 -3.40
C TYR A 54 -6.76 7.32 -2.14
N GLY A 55 -6.27 6.19 -1.62
CA GLY A 55 -6.91 5.49 -0.51
C GLY A 55 -8.27 4.88 -0.85
N ALA A 56 -8.63 4.83 -2.12
CA ALA A 56 -9.95 4.38 -2.58
C ALA A 56 -10.02 2.85 -2.70
N TYR A 57 -10.98 2.23 -2.03
CA TYR A 57 -11.16 0.79 -2.03
C TYR A 57 -12.64 0.42 -1.85
N LYS A 58 -12.96 -0.85 -2.12
CA LYS A 58 -14.24 -1.46 -1.76
C LYS A 58 -14.00 -2.83 -1.14
N LYS A 59 -14.90 -3.30 -0.27
CA LYS A 59 -14.71 -4.54 0.50
C LYS A 59 -14.44 -5.75 -0.38
N GLU A 60 -15.16 -5.88 -1.48
CA GLU A 60 -14.96 -6.98 -2.44
C GLU A 60 -13.57 -6.92 -3.07
N GLY A 61 -13.06 -5.73 -3.31
CA GLY A 61 -11.73 -5.51 -3.84
C GLY A 61 -10.64 -5.94 -2.86
N VAL A 62 -10.80 -5.66 -1.58
CA VAL A 62 -9.86 -6.10 -0.54
C VAL A 62 -9.75 -7.62 -0.53
N PHE A 63 -10.88 -8.31 -0.59
CA PHE A 63 -10.91 -9.77 -0.65
C PHE A 63 -10.26 -10.30 -1.93
N MET A 64 -10.53 -9.65 -3.06
CA MET A 64 -9.95 -10.03 -4.36
C MET A 64 -8.42 -9.89 -4.36
N LEU A 65 -7.88 -8.81 -3.81
CA LEU A 65 -6.44 -8.62 -3.70
C LEU A 65 -5.80 -9.68 -2.81
N LYS A 66 -6.44 -10.03 -1.71
CA LYS A 66 -5.98 -11.10 -0.83
C LYS A 66 -5.90 -12.44 -1.58
N LEU A 67 -6.91 -12.76 -2.38
CA LEU A 67 -6.92 -13.97 -3.20
C LEU A 67 -5.86 -13.94 -4.31
N SER A 68 -5.48 -12.76 -4.77
CA SER A 68 -4.44 -12.58 -5.80
C SER A 68 -3.02 -12.68 -5.25
N GLY A 69 -2.87 -12.93 -3.94
CA GLY A 69 -1.57 -13.13 -3.32
C GLY A 69 -0.98 -11.89 -2.65
N ILE A 70 -1.76 -10.85 -2.45
CA ILE A 70 -1.33 -9.66 -1.71
C ILE A 70 -1.37 -9.97 -0.21
N ASP A 71 -0.22 -9.80 0.45
CA ASP A 71 -0.07 -10.12 1.87
C ASP A 71 -0.59 -9.02 2.79
N MET A 72 -0.40 -7.75 2.39
CA MET A 72 -0.81 -6.57 3.17
C MET A 72 -1.38 -5.49 2.27
N GLN A 73 -2.35 -4.74 2.77
CA GLN A 73 -3.00 -3.66 2.02
C GLN A 73 -3.01 -2.37 2.83
N VAL A 74 -2.55 -1.28 2.20
CA VAL A 74 -2.47 0.07 2.79
C VAL A 74 -3.45 0.96 2.06
N TYR A 75 -4.34 1.63 2.76
CA TYR A 75 -5.41 2.36 2.08
C TYR A 75 -5.62 3.80 2.52
N ASP A 76 -5.68 4.07 3.79
CA ASP A 76 -6.14 5.36 4.30
C ASP A 76 -5.09 6.09 5.12
N ILE A 77 -5.38 7.34 5.45
CA ILE A 77 -4.55 8.17 6.31
C ILE A 77 -4.97 7.93 7.76
N GLY A 78 -4.01 7.74 8.63
CA GLY A 78 -4.28 7.55 10.04
C GLY A 78 -3.19 6.79 10.76
N ILE A 79 -3.51 6.34 11.96
CA ILE A 79 -2.59 5.64 12.86
C ILE A 79 -3.10 4.24 13.12
N ASN A 80 -2.21 3.27 13.06
CA ASN A 80 -2.53 1.88 13.33
C ASN A 80 -2.42 1.59 14.84
N ASN A 81 -3.35 0.78 15.34
CA ASN A 81 -3.27 0.28 16.71
C ASN A 81 -2.37 -0.95 16.72
N PHE A 82 -1.28 -0.91 17.49
CA PHE A 82 -0.32 -2.02 17.56
C PHE A 82 -0.92 -3.33 18.04
N LYS A 83 -1.95 -3.27 18.87
CA LYS A 83 -2.57 -4.49 19.44
C LYS A 83 -3.62 -5.11 18.53
N ASN A 84 -4.28 -4.30 17.71
CA ASN A 84 -5.47 -4.71 16.96
C ASN A 84 -5.49 -4.19 15.51
N PHE A 85 -4.36 -4.09 14.84
CA PHE A 85 -4.39 -3.68 13.44
C PHE A 85 -4.66 -4.88 12.52
N ASN A 86 -5.36 -4.59 11.42
CA ASN A 86 -5.63 -5.57 10.37
C ASN A 86 -4.68 -5.34 9.21
N LYS A 87 -3.90 -6.35 8.83
CA LYS A 87 -2.92 -6.25 7.74
C LYS A 87 -3.54 -5.92 6.38
N ASN A 88 -4.86 -6.11 6.21
CA ASN A 88 -5.58 -5.75 4.98
C ASN A 88 -6.18 -4.35 5.03
N TYR A 89 -5.99 -3.60 6.13
CA TYR A 89 -6.52 -2.25 6.34
C TYR A 89 -5.49 -1.37 7.05
N ILE A 90 -4.26 -1.37 6.56
CA ILE A 90 -3.18 -0.59 7.15
C ILE A 90 -3.35 0.88 6.79
N LYS A 91 -3.27 1.74 7.79
CA LYS A 91 -3.31 3.19 7.63
C LYS A 91 -1.91 3.74 7.50
N ARG A 92 -1.77 4.86 6.83
CA ARG A 92 -0.48 5.53 6.62
C ARG A 92 -0.55 7.00 6.94
N ILE A 93 0.59 7.61 7.25
CA ILE A 93 0.71 9.05 7.47
C ILE A 93 1.19 9.68 6.17
N ASN A 94 0.47 10.71 5.71
CA ASN A 94 0.86 11.45 4.53
C ASN A 94 1.84 12.56 4.92
N ILE A 95 2.98 12.62 4.22
CA ILE A 95 3.99 13.64 4.44
C ILE A 95 4.07 14.54 3.21
N PRO A 96 3.57 15.79 3.28
CA PRO A 96 3.63 16.73 2.18
C PRO A 96 5.08 17.09 1.83
N CYS A 97 5.34 17.42 0.56
CA CYS A 97 6.68 17.75 0.10
C CYS A 97 7.26 19.02 0.74
N GLU A 98 6.40 19.93 1.26
CA GLU A 98 6.82 21.14 1.95
C GLU A 98 7.28 20.88 3.40
N MET A 99 7.01 19.72 3.94
CA MET A 99 7.32 19.40 5.34
C MET A 99 8.81 19.20 5.54
N THR A 100 9.39 19.92 6.51
CA THR A 100 10.81 19.77 6.86
C THR A 100 11.04 18.52 7.71
N GLY A 101 12.30 18.09 7.83
CA GLY A 101 12.66 16.95 8.67
C GLY A 101 12.26 17.16 10.15
N LYS A 102 12.39 18.39 10.66
CA LYS A 102 11.98 18.74 12.03
C LYS A 102 10.45 18.59 12.21
N GLU A 103 9.69 19.04 11.22
CA GLU A 103 8.23 18.92 11.24
C GLU A 103 7.79 17.46 11.17
N ILE A 104 8.48 16.63 10.38
CA ILE A 104 8.22 15.18 10.30
C ILE A 104 8.46 14.53 11.66
N ILE A 105 9.58 14.82 12.30
CA ILE A 105 9.89 14.26 13.63
C ILE A 105 8.86 14.71 14.67
N LYS A 106 8.46 15.98 14.63
CA LYS A 106 7.43 16.52 15.51
C LYS A 106 6.09 15.80 15.34
N GLU A 107 5.71 15.56 14.08
CA GLU A 107 4.48 14.82 13.75
C GLU A 107 4.53 13.39 14.28
N ILE A 108 5.63 12.69 14.09
CA ILE A 108 5.83 11.33 14.60
C ILE A 108 5.76 11.30 16.13
N ASN A 109 6.42 12.26 16.79
CA ASN A 109 6.43 12.32 18.26
C ASN A 109 5.07 12.72 18.86
N SER A 110 4.19 13.36 18.08
CA SER A 110 2.84 13.70 18.52
C SER A 110 1.87 12.52 18.46
N ILE A 111 2.26 11.42 17.82
CA ILE A 111 1.42 10.24 17.67
C ILE A 111 1.27 9.52 19.01
N ASN A 112 0.03 9.23 19.38
CA ASN A 112 -0.29 8.47 20.57
C ASN A 112 -0.35 6.97 20.21
N TYR A 113 0.64 6.22 20.66
CA TYR A 113 0.77 4.78 20.38
C TYR A 113 0.02 3.94 21.44
N GLU A 114 -1.26 4.04 21.46
CA GLU A 114 -2.07 3.19 22.35
C GLU A 114 -2.39 1.82 21.77
#